data_05164784bd03dcd63f3e4e2648226a12
#
_entry.id   05164784bd03dcd63f3e4e2648226a12
#
_cell.length_a   1.000
_cell.length_b   1.000
_cell.length_c   1.000
_cell.angle_alpha   90.00
_cell.angle_beta   90.00
_cell.angle_gamma   90.00
#
_symmetry.space_group_name_H-M   'P 1'
#
loop_
_entity.id
_entity.type
_entity.pdbx_description
1 polymer ?
#
loop_
_entity_poly.entity_id
_entity_poly.type
_entity_poly.pdbx_seq_one_letter_code
_entity_poly.pdbx_strand_id
1 'polypeptide(L)'
;MNQRLAAAAYAAALLGSGAAASAASIGKSRLRPPLPRVEAAPIVPLHPPRVSSEPITFVWPPEGMVLSAEEEFVFGSVADPDAHFAINGQTVAVHKDGGFLAWLPISAGTFTFRAELALSSGTAVAERRLFVPPPPVPLPDDKLAIDPASLSPKADLELRAGDWWTARMKATRGKPARVRVPGGPWRDMREVNPRLGIYEAVFQVAPREEFGPAPLQYQIGSGGSAPRATGTARVSATVMPPSVATAKANAAGFLNVKTAPSGGFMVFPPAGARMLADGRDGDSVRVELGPGLSGWLDAKDVELSTSSLPPRAEIGNVGVTETPAGASVRISLSERVPFEVVENDAQDAAVVRIFSATGHTNIVAFEGGSDFVDQVRWRQEATGVVAVTVRLKPGRRLWGWNARYDGGASLRLDLRRPPRVNRRRPLEGLKVMLDPGHMPSAPGAVGPLGTKEMDANYAIAEAAAELLRREGALPLLTRGTTTDEVSLVDRPRQAVDRGADMFISLHNNGLPDGTNPFSKPRGFTVFYYHPHSLALGRAVHDAYAKAALVPDEGLQWDNLLVARLSAVPSILVENAYMILPEQEALLNEPAFREKLAVALVAGLKNFALEAGDTEKKP
;
A
#
# COMPACT_ATOMS: atom_id res chain seq x y z
N MET A 1 36.39 -11.20 -35.40
CA MET A 1 36.42 -12.63 -35.82
C MET A 1 35.06 -13.22 -35.48
N ASN A 2 34.23 -13.23 -36.46
CA ASN A 2 33.34 -14.32 -36.95
C ASN A 2 32.39 -14.93 -35.91
N GLN A 3 31.10 -15.09 -36.13
CA GLN A 3 30.12 -15.17 -37.22
C GLN A 3 28.73 -14.99 -36.62
N ARG A 4 27.79 -14.19 -37.03
CA ARG A 4 26.89 -14.14 -38.18
C ARG A 4 26.01 -15.40 -38.42
N LEU A 5 24.68 -15.11 -38.51
CA LEU A 5 23.58 -15.75 -39.25
C LEU A 5 22.86 -16.90 -38.52
N ALA A 6 21.51 -16.94 -38.45
CA ALA A 6 20.59 -16.90 -39.57
C ALA A 6 19.18 -16.46 -39.17
N ALA A 7 18.58 -15.65 -40.03
CA ALA A 7 17.14 -15.40 -40.14
C ALA A 7 16.55 -16.33 -41.22
N ALA A 8 15.25 -16.54 -41.21
CA ALA A 8 14.31 -16.74 -42.31
C ALA A 8 13.14 -17.61 -41.86
N ALA A 9 11.93 -17.10 -41.77
CA ALA A 9 10.94 -16.94 -42.84
C ALA A 9 10.18 -18.24 -43.17
N TYR A 10 8.89 -18.23 -42.93
CA TYR A 10 7.90 -18.91 -43.75
C TYR A 10 6.65 -18.06 -43.88
N ALA A 11 6.42 -17.61 -45.10
CA ALA A 11 5.19 -16.97 -45.57
C ALA A 11 4.54 -17.84 -46.65
N ALA A 12 3.23 -17.81 -46.71
CA ALA A 12 2.34 -17.95 -47.85
C ALA A 12 2.13 -19.33 -48.54
N ALA A 13 0.86 -19.66 -48.65
CA ALA A 13 0.11 -20.07 -49.84
C ALA A 13 -1.37 -20.25 -49.44
N LEU A 14 -2.29 -19.43 -49.79
CA LEU A 14 -2.95 -19.08 -51.07
C LEU A 14 -3.88 -20.16 -51.66
N LEU A 15 -5.17 -19.79 -51.69
CA LEU A 15 -6.20 -19.91 -52.74
C LEU A 15 -6.82 -21.27 -53.06
N GLY A 16 -8.15 -21.21 -53.05
CA GLY A 16 -8.91 -21.89 -54.05
C GLY A 16 -10.32 -22.32 -53.71
N SER A 17 -11.28 -21.48 -54.11
CA SER A 17 -12.57 -21.81 -54.77
C SER A 17 -13.56 -22.81 -54.12
N GLY A 18 -14.77 -22.44 -53.94
CA GLY A 18 -15.87 -22.52 -54.83
C GLY A 18 -17.23 -22.52 -54.15
N ALA A 19 -18.08 -21.69 -54.61
CA ALA A 19 -19.47 -21.52 -54.22
C ALA A 19 -20.34 -22.73 -54.54
N ALA A 20 -21.28 -23.05 -53.64
CA ALA A 20 -22.59 -23.59 -54.05
C ALA A 20 -23.60 -23.32 -52.90
N ALA A 21 -24.59 -22.51 -53.23
CA ALA A 21 -25.78 -22.32 -52.41
C ALA A 21 -26.65 -23.58 -52.48
N SER A 22 -27.19 -24.00 -51.35
CA SER A 22 -28.43 -24.79 -51.30
C SER A 22 -29.23 -24.46 -50.03
N ALA A 23 -30.52 -24.29 -50.23
CA ALA A 23 -31.49 -23.80 -49.26
C ALA A 23 -31.94 -24.84 -48.25
N ALA A 24 -32.35 -24.29 -47.09
CA ALA A 24 -33.42 -24.72 -46.20
C ALA A 24 -33.48 -26.15 -45.67
N SER A 25 -33.25 -26.22 -44.32
CA SER A 25 -34.09 -27.14 -43.53
C SER A 25 -34.19 -26.59 -42.07
N ILE A 26 -35.39 -26.25 -41.68
CA ILE A 26 -35.77 -25.98 -40.29
C ILE A 26 -35.64 -27.30 -39.51
N GLY A 27 -34.60 -27.42 -38.72
CA GLY A 27 -34.26 -28.61 -37.95
C GLY A 27 -34.12 -28.32 -36.46
N LYS A 28 -35.18 -28.64 -35.72
CA LYS A 28 -35.25 -29.05 -34.30
C LYS A 28 -34.15 -28.51 -33.36
N SER A 29 -34.59 -27.65 -32.46
CA SER A 29 -33.93 -27.29 -31.18
C SER A 29 -33.24 -28.52 -30.59
N ARG A 30 -31.93 -28.54 -30.67
CA ARG A 30 -31.11 -29.46 -29.86
C ARG A 30 -31.04 -28.87 -28.46
N LEU A 31 -31.72 -29.50 -27.50
CA LEU A 31 -31.46 -29.33 -26.08
C LEU A 31 -29.95 -29.51 -25.84
N ARG A 32 -29.31 -28.46 -25.33
CA ARG A 32 -27.92 -28.57 -24.86
C ARG A 32 -27.87 -29.66 -23.79
N PRO A 33 -26.87 -30.56 -23.84
CA PRO A 33 -26.69 -31.52 -22.75
C PRO A 33 -26.51 -30.76 -21.43
N PRO A 34 -27.02 -31.28 -20.31
CA PRO A 34 -26.80 -30.70 -18.99
C PRO A 34 -25.30 -30.56 -18.77
N LEU A 35 -24.87 -29.39 -18.29
CA LEU A 35 -23.48 -29.17 -17.88
C LEU A 35 -23.10 -30.28 -16.89
N PRO A 36 -21.88 -30.86 -16.98
CA PRO A 36 -21.45 -31.86 -16.02
C PRO A 36 -21.61 -31.30 -14.61
N ARG A 37 -22.21 -32.06 -13.71
CA ARG A 37 -22.17 -31.76 -12.27
C ARG A 37 -20.69 -31.69 -11.90
N VAL A 38 -20.20 -30.48 -11.69
CA VAL A 38 -18.94 -30.27 -11.00
C VAL A 38 -19.22 -30.68 -9.57
N GLU A 39 -18.66 -31.79 -9.14
CA GLU A 39 -18.62 -32.14 -7.71
C GLU A 39 -18.00 -30.92 -7.01
N ALA A 40 -18.68 -30.43 -5.97
CA ALA A 40 -18.18 -29.36 -5.13
C ALA A 40 -16.77 -29.79 -4.66
N ALA A 41 -15.75 -29.01 -5.01
CA ALA A 41 -14.43 -29.24 -4.44
C ALA A 41 -14.57 -29.31 -2.92
N PRO A 42 -13.97 -30.28 -2.25
CA PRO A 42 -14.07 -30.37 -0.81
C PRO A 42 -13.62 -29.05 -0.22
N ILE A 43 -14.49 -28.42 0.58
CA ILE A 43 -14.16 -27.22 1.36
C ILE A 43 -12.95 -27.63 2.19
N VAL A 44 -11.77 -27.08 1.84
CA VAL A 44 -10.53 -27.40 2.55
C VAL A 44 -10.73 -26.95 3.99
N PRO A 45 -10.77 -27.90 4.97
CA PRO A 45 -10.78 -27.47 6.35
C PRO A 45 -9.49 -26.71 6.58
N LEU A 46 -9.56 -25.48 7.07
CA LEU A 46 -8.42 -24.92 7.79
C LEU A 46 -8.04 -26.02 8.78
N HIS A 47 -6.79 -26.47 8.74
CA HIS A 47 -6.35 -27.51 9.65
C HIS A 47 -6.87 -27.15 11.03
N PRO A 48 -7.58 -28.07 11.73
CA PRO A 48 -8.04 -27.78 13.06
C PRO A 48 -6.83 -27.23 13.81
N PRO A 49 -6.96 -26.09 14.49
CA PRO A 49 -5.86 -25.53 15.24
C PRO A 49 -5.25 -26.68 16.03
N ARG A 50 -3.95 -26.88 15.91
CA ARG A 50 -3.28 -27.87 16.73
C ARG A 50 -3.52 -27.41 18.16
N VAL A 51 -4.37 -28.09 18.89
CA VAL A 51 -4.36 -27.99 20.34
C VAL A 51 -2.92 -28.28 20.70
N SER A 52 -2.21 -27.28 21.16
CA SER A 52 -0.82 -27.42 21.57
C SER A 52 -0.77 -28.59 22.56
N SER A 53 0.24 -29.44 22.46
CA SER A 53 0.48 -30.45 23.49
C SER A 53 0.87 -29.82 24.84
N GLU A 54 1.19 -28.53 24.80
CA GLU A 54 1.50 -27.71 25.98
C GLU A 54 0.20 -27.21 26.62
N PRO A 55 0.09 -27.26 27.95
CA PRO A 55 -1.09 -26.76 28.66
C PRO A 55 -1.39 -25.28 28.40
N ILE A 56 -0.37 -24.47 28.15
CA ILE A 56 -0.46 -23.03 27.86
C ILE A 56 0.50 -22.69 26.72
N THR A 57 0.01 -22.04 25.68
CA THR A 57 0.82 -21.58 24.55
C THR A 57 0.65 -20.07 24.38
N PHE A 58 1.74 -19.30 24.45
CA PHE A 58 1.77 -17.92 24.05
C PHE A 58 2.07 -17.80 22.55
N VAL A 59 1.19 -17.18 21.80
CA VAL A 59 1.41 -16.77 20.40
C VAL A 59 2.03 -15.40 20.33
N TRP A 60 1.55 -14.46 21.14
CA TRP A 60 2.06 -13.09 21.24
C TRP A 60 2.18 -12.65 22.71
N PRO A 61 3.17 -11.81 23.07
CA PRO A 61 4.32 -11.39 22.25
C PRO A 61 5.34 -12.52 22.02
N PRO A 62 6.23 -12.39 21.00
CA PRO A 62 7.36 -13.30 20.85
C PRO A 62 8.35 -13.17 22.02
N GLU A 63 9.06 -14.24 22.36
CA GLU A 63 10.08 -14.24 23.42
C GLU A 63 11.17 -13.21 23.15
N GLY A 64 11.49 -12.40 24.16
CA GLY A 64 12.54 -11.39 24.07
C GLY A 64 12.17 -10.13 23.27
N MET A 65 10.91 -9.93 22.95
CA MET A 65 10.44 -8.72 22.26
C MET A 65 10.84 -7.44 23.00
N VAL A 66 11.24 -6.42 22.27
CA VAL A 66 11.49 -5.07 22.81
C VAL A 66 10.30 -4.17 22.47
N LEU A 67 9.65 -3.63 23.49
CA LEU A 67 8.41 -2.85 23.34
C LEU A 67 8.45 -1.60 24.20
N SER A 68 8.14 -0.44 23.61
CA SER A 68 8.04 0.85 24.32
C SER A 68 6.57 1.21 24.52
N ALA A 69 5.91 0.55 25.49
CA ALA A 69 4.53 0.80 25.88
C ALA A 69 4.37 0.66 27.39
N GLU A 70 3.26 1.13 27.95
CA GLU A 70 2.89 0.96 29.36
C GLU A 70 1.93 -0.22 29.55
N GLU A 71 1.27 -0.65 28.48
CA GLU A 71 0.35 -1.77 28.45
C GLU A 71 0.53 -2.51 27.11
N GLU A 72 0.28 -3.81 27.10
CA GLU A 72 0.35 -4.65 25.89
C GLU A 72 -0.71 -5.72 25.90
N PHE A 73 -1.15 -6.11 24.71
CA PHE A 73 -1.97 -7.30 24.57
C PHE A 73 -1.11 -8.58 24.54
N VAL A 74 -1.64 -9.60 25.17
CA VAL A 74 -1.05 -10.93 25.18
C VAL A 74 -2.11 -11.94 24.80
N PHE A 75 -1.79 -12.83 23.87
CA PHE A 75 -2.73 -13.85 23.43
C PHE A 75 -2.06 -15.19 23.13
N GLY A 76 -2.89 -16.20 23.12
CA GLY A 76 -2.47 -17.58 22.89
C GLY A 76 -3.60 -18.55 23.21
N SER A 77 -3.26 -19.77 23.60
CA SER A 77 -4.25 -20.81 23.88
C SER A 77 -3.92 -21.63 25.13
N VAL A 78 -4.95 -22.22 25.73
CA VAL A 78 -4.88 -23.19 26.82
C VAL A 78 -5.51 -24.50 26.42
N ALA A 79 -5.02 -25.60 27.03
CA ALA A 79 -5.51 -26.95 26.73
C ALA A 79 -6.90 -27.26 27.32
N ASP A 80 -7.25 -26.59 28.42
CA ASP A 80 -8.56 -26.74 29.09
C ASP A 80 -9.22 -25.36 29.22
N PRO A 81 -10.20 -25.06 28.38
CA PRO A 81 -10.87 -23.76 28.39
C PRO A 81 -11.78 -23.53 29.61
N ASP A 82 -12.19 -24.60 30.31
CA ASP A 82 -13.05 -24.55 31.48
C ASP A 82 -12.24 -24.38 32.80
N ALA A 83 -10.91 -24.56 32.72
CA ALA A 83 -10.02 -24.41 33.85
C ALA A 83 -9.79 -22.92 34.19
N HIS A 84 -9.56 -22.62 35.47
CA HIS A 84 -9.22 -21.26 35.88
C HIS A 84 -7.85 -20.85 35.31
N PHE A 85 -7.85 -19.77 34.51
CA PHE A 85 -6.68 -19.23 33.87
C PHE A 85 -6.39 -17.80 34.32
N ALA A 86 -5.14 -17.52 34.65
CA ALA A 86 -4.70 -16.21 35.08
C ALA A 86 -3.32 -15.86 34.49
N ILE A 87 -3.08 -14.56 34.24
CA ILE A 87 -1.77 -14.02 33.84
C ILE A 87 -1.38 -12.94 34.84
N ASN A 88 -0.20 -13.07 35.46
CA ASN A 88 0.29 -12.19 36.52
C ASN A 88 -0.76 -11.97 37.64
N GLY A 89 -1.49 -13.04 38.00
CA GLY A 89 -2.52 -13.01 39.02
C GLY A 89 -3.86 -12.38 38.60
N GLN A 90 -4.00 -11.90 37.38
CA GLN A 90 -5.26 -11.40 36.83
C GLN A 90 -5.97 -12.53 36.06
N THR A 91 -7.23 -12.81 36.41
CA THR A 91 -8.05 -13.78 35.70
C THR A 91 -8.29 -13.32 34.27
N VAL A 92 -8.02 -14.19 33.31
CA VAL A 92 -8.19 -13.94 31.86
C VAL A 92 -9.31 -14.82 31.35
N ALA A 93 -10.23 -14.23 30.57
CA ALA A 93 -11.28 -14.97 29.90
C ALA A 93 -10.69 -15.85 28.79
N VAL A 94 -11.16 -17.09 28.74
CA VAL A 94 -10.78 -18.06 27.71
C VAL A 94 -12.01 -18.37 26.86
N HIS A 95 -11.85 -18.34 25.54
CA HIS A 95 -12.90 -18.76 24.63
C HIS A 95 -13.07 -20.31 24.71
N LYS A 96 -14.26 -20.81 24.40
CA LYS A 96 -14.57 -22.26 24.44
C LYS A 96 -13.60 -23.15 23.66
N ASP A 97 -12.91 -22.61 22.65
CA ASP A 97 -11.93 -23.31 21.83
C ASP A 97 -10.51 -23.24 22.42
N GLY A 98 -10.36 -22.65 23.61
CA GLY A 98 -9.10 -22.53 24.31
C GLY A 98 -8.32 -21.25 24.03
N GLY A 99 -8.73 -20.42 23.08
CA GLY A 99 -8.07 -19.15 22.76
C GLY A 99 -8.27 -18.11 23.88
N PHE A 100 -7.23 -17.33 24.17
CA PHE A 100 -7.31 -16.19 25.09
C PHE A 100 -6.68 -14.94 24.51
N LEU A 101 -7.17 -13.76 24.95
CA LEU A 101 -6.60 -12.45 24.70
C LEU A 101 -6.75 -11.62 25.98
N ALA A 102 -5.67 -11.01 26.42
CA ALA A 102 -5.67 -10.09 27.56
C ALA A 102 -4.95 -8.78 27.21
N TRP A 103 -5.34 -7.70 27.87
CA TRP A 103 -4.68 -6.40 27.81
C TRP A 103 -4.15 -6.10 29.20
N LEU A 104 -2.83 -6.06 29.37
CA LEU A 104 -2.18 -6.06 30.67
C LEU A 104 -1.11 -4.97 30.77
N PRO A 105 -0.95 -4.36 31.96
CA PRO A 105 0.12 -3.42 32.20
C PRO A 105 1.47 -4.13 32.20
N ILE A 106 2.48 -3.43 31.64
CA ILE A 106 3.86 -3.86 31.61
C ILE A 106 4.76 -2.81 32.25
N SER A 107 5.91 -3.21 32.78
CA SER A 107 6.84 -2.32 33.46
C SER A 107 8.22 -2.36 32.87
N ALA A 108 8.95 -1.23 33.03
CA ALA A 108 10.32 -1.07 32.52
C ALA A 108 11.27 -2.13 33.05
N GLY A 109 12.19 -2.58 32.20
CA GLY A 109 13.15 -3.65 32.43
C GLY A 109 12.75 -4.95 31.74
N THR A 110 13.28 -6.06 32.21
CA THR A 110 12.81 -7.39 31.78
C THR A 110 11.48 -7.67 32.46
N PHE A 111 10.43 -7.68 31.67
CA PHE A 111 9.07 -7.98 32.13
C PHE A 111 8.69 -9.40 31.76
N THR A 112 7.94 -10.10 32.61
CA THR A 112 7.50 -11.47 32.38
C THR A 112 5.98 -11.58 32.52
N PHE A 113 5.31 -12.00 31.47
CA PHE A 113 3.97 -12.56 31.56
C PHE A 113 4.10 -13.98 32.10
N ARG A 114 3.56 -14.24 33.29
CA ARG A 114 3.51 -15.55 33.93
C ARG A 114 2.06 -16.00 33.95
N ALA A 115 1.77 -16.99 33.11
CA ALA A 115 0.43 -17.57 33.00
C ALA A 115 0.33 -18.83 33.86
N GLU A 116 -0.83 -19.01 34.51
CA GLU A 116 -1.16 -20.13 35.37
C GLU A 116 -2.52 -20.71 34.98
N LEU A 117 -2.54 -22.03 34.75
CA LEU A 117 -3.75 -22.79 34.44
C LEU A 117 -3.96 -23.86 35.49
N ALA A 118 -5.09 -23.80 36.21
CA ALA A 118 -5.44 -24.74 37.28
C ALA A 118 -6.10 -26.00 36.72
N LEU A 119 -5.32 -27.05 36.51
CA LEU A 119 -5.77 -28.33 36.01
C LEU A 119 -6.08 -29.31 37.18
N SER A 120 -6.84 -30.35 36.92
CA SER A 120 -7.08 -31.42 37.90
C SER A 120 -5.80 -32.15 38.35
N SER A 121 -4.76 -32.14 37.51
CA SER A 121 -3.44 -32.71 37.78
C SER A 121 -2.47 -31.76 38.52
N GLY A 122 -2.85 -30.50 38.75
CA GLY A 122 -2.02 -29.47 39.33
C GLY A 122 -2.01 -28.18 38.49
N THR A 123 -1.25 -27.19 38.91
CA THR A 123 -1.16 -25.91 38.17
C THR A 123 -0.05 -25.98 37.11
N ALA A 124 -0.44 -25.81 35.85
CA ALA A 124 0.51 -25.60 34.77
C ALA A 124 0.94 -24.13 34.72
N VAL A 125 2.21 -23.88 34.41
CA VAL A 125 2.78 -22.53 34.35
C VAL A 125 3.54 -22.36 33.03
N ALA A 126 3.34 -21.23 32.39
CA ALA A 126 4.13 -20.80 31.25
C ALA A 126 4.57 -19.34 31.41
N GLU A 127 5.74 -19.01 30.91
CA GLU A 127 6.30 -17.65 30.99
C GLU A 127 6.62 -17.11 29.59
N ARG A 128 6.45 -15.79 29.42
CA ARG A 128 6.82 -15.05 28.23
C ARG A 128 7.50 -13.75 28.65
N ARG A 129 8.76 -13.59 28.25
CA ARG A 129 9.58 -12.43 28.63
C ARG A 129 9.64 -11.44 27.48
N LEU A 130 9.66 -10.16 27.85
CA LEU A 130 9.89 -9.04 26.96
C LEU A 130 10.76 -8.00 27.66
N PHE A 131 11.33 -7.08 26.90
CA PHE A 131 12.10 -5.97 27.43
C PHE A 131 11.40 -4.64 27.15
N VAL A 132 11.05 -3.93 28.21
CA VAL A 132 10.45 -2.58 28.12
C VAL A 132 11.57 -1.58 28.42
N PRO A 133 11.99 -0.77 27.44
CA PRO A 133 13.00 0.26 27.68
C PRO A 133 12.54 1.19 28.80
N PRO A 134 13.42 1.54 29.75
CA PRO A 134 13.04 2.50 30.79
C PRO A 134 12.71 3.85 30.18
N PRO A 135 11.77 4.61 30.78
CA PRO A 135 11.45 5.93 30.30
C PRO A 135 12.69 6.82 30.31
N PRO A 136 12.83 7.74 29.35
CA PRO A 136 13.98 8.64 29.30
C PRO A 136 14.05 9.48 30.59
N VAL A 137 15.24 9.50 31.21
CA VAL A 137 15.54 10.29 32.42
C VAL A 137 16.40 11.49 32.10
N PRO A 138 16.29 12.64 32.81
CA PRO A 138 17.17 13.78 32.60
C PRO A 138 18.62 13.43 32.95
N LEU A 139 19.56 14.19 32.43
CA LEU A 139 20.94 14.15 32.93
C LEU A 139 21.02 14.75 34.34
N PRO A 140 22.01 14.35 35.17
CA PRO A 140 22.23 14.93 36.50
C PRO A 140 22.37 16.45 36.45
N ASP A 141 21.78 17.16 37.41
CA ASP A 141 21.76 18.61 37.45
C ASP A 141 23.03 19.24 38.06
N ASP A 142 23.81 18.44 38.80
CA ASP A 142 25.02 18.83 39.51
C ASP A 142 26.24 19.01 38.59
N LYS A 143 26.19 18.46 37.39
CA LYS A 143 27.27 18.52 36.40
C LYS A 143 26.78 18.88 35.02
N LEU A 144 27.41 19.90 34.41
CA LEU A 144 27.13 20.24 33.02
C LEU A 144 27.58 19.08 32.10
N ALA A 145 26.62 18.53 31.33
CA ALA A 145 26.87 17.43 30.41
C ALA A 145 25.96 17.53 29.17
N ILE A 146 26.43 16.95 28.08
CA ILE A 146 25.65 16.68 26.85
C ILE A 146 25.63 15.18 26.66
N ASP A 147 24.48 14.62 26.31
CA ASP A 147 24.36 13.22 25.86
C ASP A 147 24.72 13.13 24.37
N PRO A 148 25.89 12.58 24.02
CA PRO A 148 26.33 12.51 22.61
C PRO A 148 25.38 11.67 21.75
N ALA A 149 24.72 10.66 22.35
CA ALA A 149 23.76 9.82 21.63
C ALA A 149 22.48 10.57 21.24
N SER A 150 22.19 11.72 21.86
CA SER A 150 21.01 12.53 21.60
C SER A 150 21.17 13.55 20.48
N LEU A 151 22.39 13.81 20.01
CA LEU A 151 22.67 14.85 19.02
C LEU A 151 21.97 14.54 17.69
N SER A 152 21.34 15.56 17.10
CA SER A 152 20.64 15.48 15.81
C SER A 152 21.00 16.68 14.92
N PRO A 153 21.15 16.52 13.60
CA PRO A 153 20.72 15.37 12.80
C PRO A 153 21.53 14.10 13.04
N LYS A 154 20.91 12.94 12.77
CA LYS A 154 21.53 11.60 12.88
C LYS A 154 22.15 11.14 11.57
N ALA A 155 21.60 11.64 10.45
CA ALA A 155 22.02 11.34 9.09
C ALA A 155 22.53 12.61 8.40
N ASP A 156 23.37 12.45 7.38
CA ASP A 156 23.92 13.56 6.62
C ASP A 156 22.82 14.34 5.91
N LEU A 157 22.87 15.68 5.98
CA LEU A 157 21.94 16.59 5.35
C LEU A 157 22.64 17.43 4.28
N GLU A 158 22.05 17.43 3.07
CA GLU A 158 22.40 18.37 2.00
C GLU A 158 21.22 19.31 1.77
N LEU A 159 21.41 20.59 2.07
CA LEU A 159 20.41 21.63 2.13
C LEU A 159 20.58 22.65 1.02
N ARG A 160 19.52 23.38 0.70
CA ARG A 160 19.46 24.48 -0.24
C ARG A 160 18.94 25.75 0.42
N ALA A 161 19.16 26.88 -0.20
CA ALA A 161 18.57 28.14 0.21
C ALA A 161 17.05 28.01 0.39
N GLY A 162 16.56 28.47 1.53
CA GLY A 162 15.16 28.36 1.94
C GLY A 162 14.79 27.11 2.75
N ASP A 163 15.64 26.08 2.79
CA ASP A 163 15.38 24.87 3.57
C ASP A 163 15.39 25.17 5.06
N TRP A 164 14.42 24.54 5.76
CA TRP A 164 14.37 24.53 7.21
C TRP A 164 14.93 23.22 7.76
N TRP A 165 15.72 23.32 8.81
CA TRP A 165 16.27 22.15 9.50
C TRP A 165 16.43 22.42 11.00
N THR A 166 16.53 21.35 11.79
CA THR A 166 16.55 21.43 13.25
C THR A 166 17.78 20.71 13.81
N ALA A 167 18.51 21.41 14.68
CA ALA A 167 19.52 20.81 15.54
C ALA A 167 18.90 20.52 16.90
N ARG A 168 19.17 19.34 17.46
CA ARG A 168 18.62 18.90 18.76
C ARG A 168 19.70 18.25 19.60
N MET A 169 19.63 18.45 20.92
CA MET A 169 20.45 17.72 21.89
C MET A 169 19.70 17.53 23.20
N LYS A 170 20.09 16.50 23.97
CA LYS A 170 19.76 16.33 25.38
C LYS A 170 20.99 16.73 26.19
N ALA A 171 20.78 17.64 27.15
CA ALA A 171 21.84 18.17 27.98
C ALA A 171 21.32 18.45 29.41
N THR A 172 22.18 18.87 30.33
CA THR A 172 21.79 19.33 31.65
C THR A 172 20.76 20.43 31.52
N ARG A 173 19.62 20.23 32.15
CA ARG A 173 18.44 21.10 32.03
C ARG A 173 18.62 22.48 32.67
N GLY A 174 17.83 23.46 32.18
CA GLY A 174 17.81 24.83 32.72
C GLY A 174 19.11 25.62 32.51
N LYS A 175 19.94 25.24 31.54
CA LYS A 175 21.22 25.91 31.25
C LYS A 175 21.22 26.51 29.84
N PRO A 176 21.99 27.61 29.62
CA PRO A 176 22.19 28.14 28.29
C PRO A 176 22.78 27.07 27.37
N ALA A 177 22.20 26.93 26.19
CA ALA A 177 22.60 25.93 25.19
C ALA A 177 22.80 26.57 23.82
N ARG A 178 23.82 26.13 23.09
CA ARG A 178 24.15 26.70 21.78
C ARG A 178 24.64 25.63 20.81
N VAL A 179 24.43 25.92 19.52
CA VAL A 179 24.88 25.07 18.42
C VAL A 179 25.51 25.94 17.31
N ARG A 180 26.44 25.38 16.55
CA ARG A 180 26.97 26.04 15.35
C ARG A 180 27.37 25.04 14.27
N VAL A 181 27.38 25.50 13.03
CA VAL A 181 28.17 24.90 11.96
C VAL A 181 29.64 25.30 12.19
N PRO A 182 30.62 24.42 12.03
CA PRO A 182 32.05 24.77 12.14
C PRO A 182 32.42 25.97 11.26
N GLY A 183 33.09 26.97 11.87
CA GLY A 183 33.42 28.23 11.22
C GLY A 183 32.31 29.29 11.29
N GLY A 184 31.10 28.92 11.62
CA GLY A 184 29.98 29.84 11.77
C GLY A 184 29.78 30.36 13.20
N PRO A 185 28.86 31.31 13.40
CA PRO A 185 28.53 31.87 14.71
C PRO A 185 27.76 30.81 15.56
N TRP A 186 27.92 30.91 16.87
CA TRP A 186 27.11 30.21 17.82
C TRP A 186 25.68 30.78 17.79
N ARG A 187 24.68 29.87 17.75
CA ARG A 187 23.24 30.19 17.81
C ARG A 187 22.65 29.55 19.05
N ASP A 188 21.78 30.29 19.75
CA ASP A 188 21.15 29.79 20.97
C ASP A 188 20.12 28.70 20.64
N MET A 189 20.04 27.72 21.52
CA MET A 189 19.06 26.64 21.48
C MET A 189 18.00 26.88 22.56
N ARG A 190 16.75 26.62 22.25
CA ARG A 190 15.64 26.70 23.20
C ARG A 190 15.43 25.34 23.87
N GLU A 191 15.24 25.33 25.19
CA GLU A 191 14.83 24.14 25.91
C GLU A 191 13.33 23.89 25.65
N VAL A 192 13.04 22.83 24.86
CA VAL A 192 11.68 22.49 24.44
C VAL A 192 11.03 21.43 25.34
N ASN A 193 11.84 20.71 26.11
CA ASN A 193 11.38 19.78 27.14
C ASN A 193 12.23 19.95 28.41
N PRO A 194 11.84 20.83 29.35
CA PRO A 194 12.60 21.05 30.58
C PRO A 194 12.65 19.85 31.53
N ARG A 195 11.72 18.90 31.43
CA ARG A 195 11.76 17.69 32.26
C ARG A 195 12.94 16.81 31.90
N LEU A 196 13.30 16.75 30.62
CA LEU A 196 14.35 15.89 30.09
C LEU A 196 15.63 16.62 29.71
N GLY A 197 15.64 17.98 29.71
CA GLY A 197 16.75 18.77 29.21
C GLY A 197 16.94 18.66 27.71
N ILE A 198 15.85 18.70 26.93
CA ILE A 198 15.91 18.66 25.48
C ILE A 198 15.94 20.06 24.93
N TYR A 199 16.95 20.35 24.11
CA TYR A 199 17.16 21.63 23.47
C TYR A 199 17.08 21.51 21.96
N GLU A 200 16.50 22.53 21.32
CA GLU A 200 16.36 22.62 19.87
C GLU A 200 16.72 24.03 19.35
N ALA A 201 17.31 24.05 18.19
CA ALA A 201 17.46 25.27 17.37
C ALA A 201 16.98 24.97 15.96
N VAL A 202 16.14 25.85 15.45
CA VAL A 202 15.61 25.77 14.08
C VAL A 202 16.35 26.77 13.23
N PHE A 203 16.76 26.35 12.04
CA PHE A 203 17.50 27.15 11.07
C PHE A 203 16.75 27.19 9.76
N GLN A 204 16.90 28.31 9.06
CA GLN A 204 16.58 28.42 7.66
C GLN A 204 17.86 28.79 6.91
N VAL A 205 18.15 28.05 5.84
CA VAL A 205 19.29 28.35 4.98
C VAL A 205 19.00 29.67 4.23
N ALA A 206 19.82 30.69 4.45
CA ALA A 206 19.65 31.98 3.81
C ALA A 206 20.01 31.93 2.30
N PRO A 207 19.48 32.83 1.47
CA PRO A 207 19.91 32.98 0.08
C PRO A 207 21.43 33.18 0.01
N ARG A 208 22.12 32.36 -0.77
CA ARG A 208 23.60 32.40 -0.93
C ARG A 208 24.39 31.95 0.31
N GLU A 209 23.76 31.34 1.32
CA GLU A 209 24.47 30.74 2.44
C GLU A 209 25.11 29.42 1.97
N GLU A 210 26.42 29.31 2.19
CA GLU A 210 27.21 28.11 1.91
C GLU A 210 27.97 27.69 3.15
N PHE A 211 27.91 26.41 3.50
CA PHE A 211 28.69 25.82 4.57
C PHE A 211 28.81 24.31 4.42
N GLY A 212 29.80 23.73 5.10
CA GLY A 212 30.00 22.29 5.18
C GLY A 212 30.62 21.67 3.91
N PRO A 213 30.53 20.34 3.76
CA PRO A 213 29.93 19.39 4.71
C PRO A 213 30.75 19.24 6.01
N ALA A 214 30.14 19.50 7.15
CA ALA A 214 30.80 19.43 8.45
C ALA A 214 29.81 19.02 9.56
N PRO A 215 30.29 18.31 10.63
CA PRO A 215 29.45 17.96 11.76
C PRO A 215 29.17 19.19 12.63
N LEU A 216 27.96 19.28 13.18
CA LEU A 216 27.59 20.37 14.08
C LEU A 216 28.34 20.30 15.41
N GLN A 217 28.60 21.47 15.99
CA GLN A 217 29.18 21.62 17.33
C GLN A 217 28.10 22.14 18.30
N TYR A 218 27.98 21.49 19.43
CA TYR A 218 27.03 21.79 20.51
C TYR A 218 27.77 22.23 21.76
N GLN A 219 27.14 23.08 22.57
CA GLN A 219 27.67 23.53 23.85
C GLN A 219 26.54 23.71 24.87
N ILE A 220 26.79 23.32 26.11
CA ILE A 220 25.91 23.56 27.27
C ILE A 220 26.65 24.38 28.31
N GLY A 221 25.98 25.42 28.85
CA GLY A 221 26.59 26.37 29.77
C GLY A 221 27.31 27.53 29.05
N SER A 222 27.83 28.47 29.84
CA SER A 222 28.53 29.66 29.38
C SER A 222 30.02 29.59 29.66
N GLY A 223 30.82 30.30 28.87
CA GLY A 223 32.26 30.40 29.06
C GLY A 223 33.11 29.42 28.25
N GLY A 224 34.44 29.58 28.30
CA GLY A 224 35.37 28.81 27.49
C GLY A 224 35.55 27.34 27.89
N SER A 225 35.29 27.02 29.16
CA SER A 225 35.37 25.67 29.73
C SER A 225 34.01 24.90 29.66
N ALA A 226 32.98 25.52 29.09
CA ALA A 226 31.66 24.89 28.95
C ALA A 226 31.75 23.59 28.11
N PRO A 227 31.08 22.51 28.52
CA PRO A 227 31.11 21.24 27.81
C PRO A 227 30.64 21.38 26.35
N ARG A 228 31.37 20.72 25.46
CA ARG A 228 31.05 20.69 24.01
C ARG A 228 30.97 19.26 23.53
N ALA A 229 30.15 19.09 22.50
CA ALA A 229 30.05 17.82 21.77
C ALA A 229 29.94 18.09 20.26
N THR A 230 30.40 17.15 19.47
CA THR A 230 30.33 17.21 18.01
C THR A 230 29.41 16.11 17.52
N GLY A 231 28.47 16.45 16.64
CA GLY A 231 27.58 15.48 15.99
C GLY A 231 28.34 14.53 15.08
N THR A 232 27.73 13.44 14.71
CA THR A 232 28.31 12.46 13.76
C THR A 232 27.89 12.76 12.32
N ALA A 233 26.68 13.24 12.13
CA ALA A 233 26.14 13.61 10.82
C ALA A 233 26.77 14.91 10.31
N ARG A 234 27.01 14.96 9.01
CA ARG A 234 27.54 16.13 8.30
C ARG A 234 26.40 16.94 7.73
N VAL A 235 26.42 18.23 7.95
CA VAL A 235 25.43 19.16 7.38
C VAL A 235 26.13 20.08 6.40
N SER A 236 25.54 20.24 5.24
CA SER A 236 26.00 21.17 4.21
C SER A 236 24.83 21.99 3.64
N ALA A 237 25.12 23.21 3.29
CA ALA A 237 24.31 24.01 2.37
C ALA A 237 25.20 24.42 1.21
N THR A 238 24.73 24.25 0.00
CA THR A 238 25.54 24.45 -1.20
C THR A 238 24.71 25.05 -2.32
N VAL A 239 25.36 25.92 -3.11
CA VAL A 239 24.82 26.48 -4.36
C VAL A 239 25.16 25.59 -5.56
N MET A 240 25.80 24.43 -5.35
CA MET A 240 26.15 23.49 -6.42
C MET A 240 24.93 23.16 -7.32
N PRO A 241 25.15 22.96 -8.63
CA PRO A 241 24.06 22.58 -9.52
C PRO A 241 23.42 21.27 -9.04
N PRO A 242 22.08 21.19 -9.11
CA PRO A 242 21.38 19.99 -8.69
C PRO A 242 21.77 18.80 -9.57
N SER A 243 21.73 17.61 -9.00
CA SER A 243 21.94 16.35 -9.74
C SER A 243 20.66 15.94 -10.48
N VAL A 244 20.80 15.06 -11.44
CA VAL A 244 19.66 14.37 -12.07
C VAL A 244 19.52 12.99 -11.45
N ALA A 245 18.36 12.71 -10.89
CA ALA A 245 17.96 11.38 -10.41
C ALA A 245 17.19 10.65 -11.51
N THR A 246 17.67 9.48 -11.90
CA THR A 246 16.97 8.60 -12.85
C THR A 246 16.41 7.40 -12.08
N ALA A 247 15.11 7.17 -12.19
CA ALA A 247 14.42 6.06 -11.55
C ALA A 247 14.96 4.72 -12.08
N LYS A 248 15.46 3.84 -11.20
CA LYS A 248 15.91 2.48 -11.56
C LYS A 248 14.71 1.59 -11.83
N ALA A 249 14.93 0.58 -12.66
CA ALA A 249 13.96 -0.49 -12.82
C ALA A 249 13.89 -1.34 -11.56
N ASN A 250 12.69 -1.68 -11.15
CA ASN A 250 12.42 -2.59 -10.04
C ASN A 250 11.24 -3.52 -10.38
N ALA A 251 10.94 -4.48 -9.50
CA ALA A 251 9.85 -5.43 -9.71
C ALA A 251 8.47 -4.75 -9.82
N ALA A 252 8.26 -3.61 -9.14
CA ALA A 252 6.99 -2.87 -9.19
C ALA A 252 6.80 -2.10 -10.51
N GLY A 253 7.89 -1.78 -11.23
CA GLY A 253 7.86 -0.94 -12.43
C GLY A 253 7.77 0.56 -12.17
N PHE A 254 7.69 0.98 -10.91
CA PHE A 254 7.65 2.37 -10.46
C PHE A 254 8.35 2.55 -9.11
N LEU A 255 8.71 3.78 -8.79
CA LEU A 255 9.22 4.15 -7.47
C LEU A 255 8.13 4.81 -6.62
N ASN A 256 8.39 4.93 -5.32
CA ASN A 256 7.51 5.62 -4.38
C ASN A 256 8.15 6.96 -3.98
N VAL A 257 7.69 8.07 -4.52
CA VAL A 257 8.03 9.40 -4.02
C VAL A 257 7.23 9.67 -2.75
N LYS A 258 7.94 10.01 -1.68
CA LYS A 258 7.37 10.24 -0.33
C LYS A 258 7.26 11.74 -0.05
N THR A 259 6.35 12.12 0.82
CA THR A 259 6.19 13.52 1.29
C THR A 259 7.33 13.98 2.20
N ALA A 260 8.01 13.05 2.85
CA ALA A 260 9.18 13.22 3.71
C ALA A 260 9.99 11.91 3.68
N PRO A 261 11.23 11.83 4.18
CA PRO A 261 12.02 10.59 4.22
C PRO A 261 11.28 9.39 4.81
N SER A 262 10.44 9.63 5.84
CA SER A 262 9.55 8.63 6.45
C SER A 262 8.06 8.92 6.21
N GLY A 263 7.73 9.76 5.24
CA GLY A 263 6.36 10.21 4.96
C GLY A 263 5.54 9.25 4.12
N GLY A 264 4.27 9.61 3.89
CA GLY A 264 3.36 8.91 2.99
C GLY A 264 3.78 9.05 1.52
N PHE A 265 3.27 8.16 0.67
CA PHE A 265 3.53 8.15 -0.76
C PHE A 265 2.66 9.18 -1.49
N MET A 266 3.22 9.88 -2.48
CA MET A 266 2.52 10.93 -3.23
C MET A 266 2.51 10.72 -4.75
N VAL A 267 3.62 10.33 -5.35
CA VAL A 267 3.75 10.12 -6.82
C VAL A 267 4.53 8.83 -7.06
N PHE A 268 4.25 8.17 -8.17
CA PHE A 268 4.80 6.86 -8.52
C PHE A 268 5.52 6.90 -9.88
N PRO A 269 6.70 7.56 -9.98
CA PRO A 269 7.42 7.66 -11.25
C PRO A 269 7.83 6.27 -11.76
N PRO A 270 7.59 5.99 -13.05
CA PRO A 270 8.01 4.74 -13.66
C PRO A 270 9.53 4.67 -13.86
N ALA A 271 10.04 3.47 -14.09
CA ALA A 271 11.45 3.25 -14.40
C ALA A 271 11.92 4.11 -15.58
N GLY A 272 13.10 4.70 -15.44
CA GLY A 272 13.70 5.60 -16.41
C GLY A 272 13.17 7.03 -16.37
N ALA A 273 12.22 7.36 -15.48
CA ALA A 273 11.81 8.75 -15.25
C ALA A 273 12.96 9.57 -14.64
N ARG A 274 13.20 10.76 -15.19
CA ARG A 274 14.27 11.66 -14.77
C ARG A 274 13.69 12.81 -13.95
N MET A 275 14.35 13.15 -12.86
CA MET A 275 13.94 14.17 -11.89
C MET A 275 15.15 15.02 -11.49
N LEU A 276 14.91 16.27 -11.16
CA LEU A 276 15.93 17.11 -10.56
C LEU A 276 16.09 16.74 -9.09
N ALA A 277 17.30 16.37 -8.66
CA ALA A 277 17.62 16.06 -7.27
C ALA A 277 18.36 17.25 -6.66
N ASP A 278 17.81 17.82 -5.59
CA ASP A 278 18.26 19.08 -5.03
C ASP A 278 18.53 19.04 -3.52
N GLY A 279 18.48 17.86 -2.91
CA GLY A 279 18.76 17.72 -1.48
C GLY A 279 18.92 16.27 -1.07
N ARG A 280 19.39 16.07 0.18
CA ARG A 280 19.60 14.77 0.77
C ARG A 280 19.33 14.78 2.27
N ASP A 281 18.73 13.70 2.77
CA ASP A 281 18.60 13.40 4.20
C ASP A 281 18.92 11.91 4.39
N GLY A 282 20.13 11.63 4.85
CA GLY A 282 20.66 10.29 4.99
C GLY A 282 20.62 9.50 3.67
N ASP A 283 19.83 8.41 3.68
CA ASP A 283 19.64 7.55 2.51
C ASP A 283 18.47 7.99 1.61
N SER A 284 17.88 9.17 1.88
CA SER A 284 16.82 9.75 1.07
C SER A 284 17.32 10.91 0.22
N VAL A 285 16.90 10.97 -1.04
CA VAL A 285 17.18 12.03 -2.01
C VAL A 285 15.91 12.82 -2.25
N ARG A 286 15.99 14.16 -2.12
CA ARG A 286 14.88 15.05 -2.46
C ARG A 286 14.85 15.30 -3.96
N VAL A 287 13.69 15.18 -4.56
CA VAL A 287 13.46 15.43 -5.99
C VAL A 287 12.39 16.50 -6.18
N GLU A 288 12.63 17.41 -7.13
CA GLU A 288 11.66 18.42 -7.54
C GLU A 288 10.66 17.81 -8.54
N LEU A 289 9.38 18.01 -8.28
CA LEU A 289 8.28 17.64 -9.18
C LEU A 289 7.69 18.86 -9.87
N GLY A 290 7.83 20.05 -9.28
CA GLY A 290 7.36 21.31 -9.80
C GLY A 290 7.63 22.45 -8.82
N PRO A 291 7.37 23.72 -9.17
CA PRO A 291 7.63 24.84 -8.29
C PRO A 291 6.95 24.71 -6.93
N GLY A 292 7.74 24.61 -5.88
CA GLY A 292 7.23 24.42 -4.52
C GLY A 292 6.69 23.02 -4.22
N LEU A 293 6.82 22.08 -5.15
CA LEU A 293 6.43 20.67 -4.99
C LEU A 293 7.67 19.80 -5.10
N SER A 294 8.07 19.21 -4.00
CA SER A 294 9.17 18.25 -3.94
C SER A 294 8.75 16.99 -3.17
N GLY A 295 9.50 15.93 -3.36
CA GLY A 295 9.31 14.70 -2.62
C GLY A 295 10.63 13.96 -2.40
N TRP A 296 10.58 12.82 -1.74
CA TRP A 296 11.76 12.07 -1.32
C TRP A 296 11.73 10.65 -1.89
N LEU A 297 12.88 10.20 -2.37
CA LEU A 297 13.14 8.85 -2.87
C LEU A 297 14.25 8.20 -2.06
N ASP A 298 14.24 6.88 -1.93
CA ASP A 298 15.37 6.17 -1.38
C ASP A 298 16.53 6.21 -2.38
N ALA A 299 17.72 6.61 -1.94
CA ALA A 299 18.90 6.80 -2.81
C ALA A 299 19.30 5.53 -3.57
N LYS A 300 19.03 4.35 -3.00
CA LYS A 300 19.28 3.05 -3.66
C LYS A 300 18.43 2.84 -4.92
N ASP A 301 17.26 3.49 -5.01
CA ASP A 301 16.28 3.30 -6.08
C ASP A 301 16.50 4.26 -7.26
N VAL A 302 17.45 5.17 -7.16
CA VAL A 302 17.81 6.12 -8.22
C VAL A 302 19.28 6.02 -8.62
N GLU A 303 19.56 6.43 -9.85
CA GLU A 303 20.91 6.73 -10.33
C GLU A 303 21.09 8.24 -10.36
N LEU A 304 22.10 8.74 -9.63
CA LEU A 304 22.40 10.17 -9.55
C LEU A 304 23.52 10.54 -10.53
N SER A 305 23.30 11.61 -11.31
CA SER A 305 24.27 12.15 -12.25
C SER A 305 24.38 13.67 -12.08
N THR A 306 25.61 14.17 -11.89
CA THR A 306 25.92 15.61 -11.88
C THR A 306 26.28 16.14 -13.27
N SER A 307 26.55 15.26 -14.23
CA SER A 307 26.91 15.61 -15.62
C SER A 307 25.71 15.65 -16.57
N SER A 308 24.53 15.17 -16.14
CA SER A 308 23.31 15.18 -16.95
C SER A 308 22.63 16.54 -16.91
N LEU A 309 22.06 16.95 -18.05
CA LEU A 309 21.20 18.14 -18.08
C LEU A 309 19.93 17.89 -17.28
N PRO A 310 19.41 18.92 -16.56
CA PRO A 310 18.12 18.85 -15.90
C PRO A 310 17.01 18.36 -16.84
N PRO A 311 16.10 17.49 -16.38
CA PRO A 311 15.01 17.01 -17.21
C PRO A 311 14.08 18.18 -17.61
N ARG A 312 13.71 18.21 -18.89
CA ARG A 312 12.78 19.19 -19.45
C ARG A 312 12.05 18.56 -20.61
N ALA A 313 11.01 17.78 -20.31
CA ALA A 313 10.23 17.14 -21.35
C ALA A 313 9.44 18.17 -22.17
N GLU A 314 9.47 18.03 -23.47
CA GLU A 314 8.61 18.77 -24.39
C GLU A 314 7.43 17.87 -24.76
N ILE A 315 6.21 18.39 -24.55
CA ILE A 315 4.99 17.67 -24.91
C ILE A 315 4.54 18.08 -26.29
N GLY A 316 4.62 17.14 -27.22
CA GLY A 316 4.18 17.29 -28.60
C GLY A 316 2.70 16.96 -28.80
N ASN A 317 2.36 16.32 -29.90
CA ASN A 317 0.99 16.01 -30.27
C ASN A 317 0.35 14.97 -29.35
N VAL A 318 -0.98 15.07 -29.24
CA VAL A 318 -1.80 14.09 -28.51
C VAL A 318 -2.71 13.37 -29.50
N GLY A 319 -2.71 12.03 -29.46
CA GLY A 319 -3.58 11.16 -30.28
C GLY A 319 -4.59 10.43 -29.41
N VAL A 320 -5.82 10.34 -29.87
CA VAL A 320 -6.90 9.56 -29.23
C VAL A 320 -7.34 8.50 -30.22
N THR A 321 -7.27 7.25 -29.80
CA THR A 321 -7.70 6.08 -30.60
C THR A 321 -8.75 5.31 -29.81
N GLU A 322 -9.89 5.03 -30.41
CA GLU A 322 -10.92 4.19 -29.83
C GLU A 322 -10.46 2.74 -29.79
N THR A 323 -10.81 2.04 -28.71
CA THR A 323 -10.52 0.62 -28.53
C THR A 323 -11.78 -0.13 -28.10
N PRO A 324 -11.88 -1.45 -28.29
CA PRO A 324 -13.02 -2.21 -27.77
C PRO A 324 -13.23 -2.06 -26.26
N ALA A 325 -12.14 -1.88 -25.51
CA ALA A 325 -12.18 -1.71 -24.06
C ALA A 325 -12.44 -0.26 -23.59
N GLY A 326 -12.38 0.73 -24.48
CA GLY A 326 -12.53 2.15 -24.16
C GLY A 326 -11.78 3.04 -25.14
N ALA A 327 -10.76 3.77 -24.68
CA ALA A 327 -9.93 4.60 -25.53
C ALA A 327 -8.47 4.61 -25.05
N SER A 328 -7.56 4.81 -25.98
CA SER A 328 -6.14 5.02 -25.72
C SER A 328 -5.76 6.45 -26.07
N VAL A 329 -5.22 7.20 -25.12
CA VAL A 329 -4.68 8.54 -25.30
C VAL A 329 -3.18 8.46 -25.29
N ARG A 330 -2.52 8.84 -26.39
CA ARG A 330 -1.08 8.88 -26.52
C ARG A 330 -0.60 10.32 -26.47
N ILE A 331 0.31 10.59 -25.56
CA ILE A 331 0.94 11.90 -25.35
C ILE A 331 2.42 11.75 -25.74
N SER A 332 2.86 12.48 -26.78
CA SER A 332 4.24 12.43 -27.23
C SER A 332 5.11 13.32 -26.33
N LEU A 333 6.18 12.77 -25.78
CA LEU A 333 7.16 13.50 -24.98
C LEU A 333 8.56 13.33 -25.56
N SER A 334 9.46 14.29 -25.29
CA SER A 334 10.87 14.20 -25.69
C SER A 334 11.69 13.29 -24.76
N GLU A 335 11.30 13.15 -23.49
CA GLU A 335 11.96 12.30 -22.50
C GLU A 335 10.98 11.79 -21.44
N ARG A 336 11.40 10.75 -20.66
CA ARG A 336 10.61 10.22 -19.56
C ARG A 336 10.79 11.06 -18.32
N VAL A 337 9.68 11.54 -17.79
CA VAL A 337 9.60 12.34 -16.57
C VAL A 337 8.49 11.79 -15.68
N PRO A 338 8.42 12.13 -14.39
CA PRO A 338 7.31 11.73 -13.53
C PRO A 338 5.98 12.27 -14.05
N PHE A 339 4.93 11.51 -13.82
CA PHE A 339 3.55 11.93 -14.04
C PHE A 339 2.63 11.35 -12.96
N GLU A 340 1.47 11.94 -12.83
CA GLU A 340 0.35 11.38 -12.06
C GLU A 340 -0.93 11.41 -12.89
N VAL A 341 -1.88 10.54 -12.57
CA VAL A 341 -3.22 10.57 -13.15
C VAL A 341 -4.23 10.75 -12.02
N VAL A 342 -5.06 11.78 -12.13
CA VAL A 342 -6.09 12.12 -11.15
C VAL A 342 -7.45 12.08 -11.82
N GLU A 343 -8.38 11.34 -11.25
CA GLU A 343 -9.76 11.31 -11.67
C GLU A 343 -10.56 12.39 -10.94
N ASN A 344 -11.65 12.84 -11.55
CA ASN A 344 -12.65 13.63 -10.83
C ASN A 344 -13.68 12.71 -10.11
N ASP A 345 -14.40 13.26 -9.13
CA ASP A 345 -15.39 12.52 -8.35
C ASP A 345 -16.54 11.95 -9.19
N ALA A 346 -16.86 12.61 -10.31
CA ALA A 346 -17.89 12.15 -11.26
C ALA A 346 -17.42 10.96 -12.12
N GLN A 347 -16.10 10.64 -12.09
CA GLN A 347 -15.49 9.58 -12.90
C GLN A 347 -15.68 9.75 -14.42
N ASP A 348 -15.94 10.98 -14.87
CA ASP A 348 -16.14 11.33 -16.29
C ASP A 348 -14.95 12.10 -16.88
N ALA A 349 -13.87 12.30 -16.11
CA ALA A 349 -12.64 12.91 -16.57
C ALA A 349 -11.41 12.34 -15.82
N ALA A 350 -10.28 12.31 -16.54
CA ALA A 350 -8.95 12.04 -16.00
C ALA A 350 -8.01 13.18 -16.39
N VAL A 351 -7.16 13.60 -15.45
CA VAL A 351 -6.11 14.60 -15.66
C VAL A 351 -4.76 13.91 -15.52
N VAL A 352 -3.96 13.94 -16.57
CA VAL A 352 -2.55 13.53 -16.53
C VAL A 352 -1.72 14.77 -16.26
N ARG A 353 -1.13 14.88 -15.06
CA ARG A 353 -0.12 15.89 -14.75
C ARG A 353 1.26 15.34 -15.03
N ILE A 354 2.01 16.04 -15.86
CA ILE A 354 3.35 15.67 -16.30
C ILE A 354 4.30 16.69 -15.72
N PHE A 355 5.25 16.24 -14.92
CA PHE A 355 6.21 17.05 -14.20
C PHE A 355 7.47 17.29 -15.03
N SER A 356 8.24 18.34 -14.72
CA SER A 356 9.43 18.76 -15.48
C SER A 356 9.15 18.89 -16.98
N ALA A 357 7.97 19.45 -17.35
CA ALA A 357 7.47 19.45 -18.71
C ALA A 357 7.05 20.85 -19.20
N THR A 358 7.17 21.07 -20.51
CA THR A 358 6.66 22.24 -21.22
C THR A 358 5.75 21.79 -22.37
N GLY A 359 4.57 22.40 -22.47
CA GLY A 359 3.61 22.08 -23.51
C GLY A 359 3.91 22.79 -24.84
N HIS A 360 4.00 22.02 -25.90
CA HIS A 360 4.13 22.48 -27.29
C HIS A 360 3.09 21.83 -28.20
N THR A 361 1.98 21.34 -27.63
CA THR A 361 0.94 20.63 -28.35
C THR A 361 0.16 21.56 -29.26
N ASN A 362 0.26 21.38 -30.55
CA ASN A 362 -0.51 22.08 -31.56
C ASN A 362 -1.68 21.25 -32.10
N ILE A 363 -1.60 19.92 -31.96
CA ILE A 363 -2.58 18.99 -32.53
C ILE A 363 -3.04 18.02 -31.47
N VAL A 364 -4.37 17.92 -31.31
CA VAL A 364 -5.06 16.81 -30.65
C VAL A 364 -5.86 16.10 -31.72
N ALA A 365 -5.45 14.89 -32.09
CA ALA A 365 -6.09 14.13 -33.16
C ALA A 365 -6.97 13.01 -32.59
N PHE A 366 -8.18 12.86 -33.16
CA PHE A 366 -9.06 11.75 -32.88
C PHE A 366 -9.06 10.83 -34.11
N GLU A 367 -8.37 9.70 -34.02
CA GLU A 367 -8.25 8.73 -35.10
C GLU A 367 -9.53 7.90 -35.19
N GLY A 368 -10.31 8.12 -36.27
CA GLY A 368 -11.57 7.44 -36.49
C GLY A 368 -12.76 7.92 -35.61
N GLY A 369 -12.55 9.01 -34.86
CA GLY A 369 -13.53 9.48 -33.88
C GLY A 369 -13.49 8.70 -32.58
N SER A 370 -14.36 9.07 -31.61
CA SER A 370 -14.53 8.32 -30.36
C SER A 370 -15.96 8.41 -29.88
N ASP A 371 -16.54 7.30 -29.43
CA ASP A 371 -17.84 7.24 -28.76
C ASP A 371 -17.69 7.27 -27.22
N PHE A 372 -16.45 7.27 -26.73
CA PHE A 372 -16.11 7.26 -25.32
C PHE A 372 -15.51 8.58 -24.84
N VAL A 373 -14.50 9.12 -25.55
CA VAL A 373 -13.86 10.40 -25.22
C VAL A 373 -14.56 11.54 -25.96
N ASP A 374 -14.94 12.58 -25.22
CA ASP A 374 -15.53 13.81 -25.74
C ASP A 374 -14.47 14.81 -26.14
N GLN A 375 -13.52 15.07 -25.25
CA GLN A 375 -12.57 16.15 -25.40
C GLN A 375 -11.24 15.84 -24.75
N VAL A 376 -10.16 16.27 -25.36
CA VAL A 376 -8.84 16.36 -24.73
C VAL A 376 -8.35 17.79 -24.81
N ARG A 377 -7.93 18.34 -23.68
CA ARG A 377 -7.34 19.68 -23.57
C ARG A 377 -6.05 19.59 -22.79
N TRP A 378 -5.14 20.49 -23.07
CA TRP A 378 -3.93 20.65 -22.29
C TRP A 378 -3.75 22.10 -21.83
N ARG A 379 -3.00 22.29 -20.77
CA ARG A 379 -2.57 23.61 -20.28
C ARG A 379 -1.24 23.49 -19.55
N GLN A 380 -0.44 24.55 -19.63
CA GLN A 380 0.66 24.74 -18.69
C GLN A 380 0.05 25.16 -17.34
N GLU A 381 0.03 24.26 -16.37
CA GLU A 381 -0.60 24.48 -15.06
C GLU A 381 0.30 25.32 -14.15
N ALA A 382 1.62 25.07 -14.23
CA ALA A 382 2.68 25.85 -13.62
C ALA A 382 3.97 25.70 -14.44
N THR A 383 5.02 26.46 -14.13
CA THR A 383 6.34 26.23 -14.72
C THR A 383 6.76 24.78 -14.47
N GLY A 384 7.09 24.04 -15.53
CA GLY A 384 7.49 22.64 -15.42
C GLY A 384 6.34 21.67 -15.14
N VAL A 385 5.07 22.09 -15.13
CA VAL A 385 3.93 21.20 -14.92
C VAL A 385 2.89 21.41 -16.02
N VAL A 386 2.64 20.37 -16.80
CA VAL A 386 1.59 20.34 -17.83
C VAL A 386 0.49 19.38 -17.45
N ALA A 387 -0.76 19.86 -17.53
CA ALA A 387 -1.95 19.05 -17.34
C ALA A 387 -2.59 18.73 -18.69
N VAL A 388 -2.82 17.45 -18.96
CA VAL A 388 -3.63 16.95 -20.09
C VAL A 388 -4.92 16.37 -19.52
N THR A 389 -6.04 17.07 -19.77
CA THR A 389 -7.37 16.67 -19.29
C THR A 389 -8.08 15.88 -20.39
N VAL A 390 -8.51 14.68 -20.09
CA VAL A 390 -9.33 13.84 -20.96
C VAL A 390 -10.71 13.76 -20.34
N ARG A 391 -11.74 14.27 -21.06
CA ARG A 391 -13.13 14.23 -20.64
C ARG A 391 -13.90 13.21 -21.47
N LEU A 392 -14.72 12.41 -20.79
CA LEU A 392 -15.58 11.44 -21.43
C LEU A 392 -16.87 12.10 -21.96
N LYS A 393 -17.54 11.45 -22.89
CA LYS A 393 -18.85 11.87 -23.38
C LYS A 393 -19.90 11.83 -22.26
N PRO A 394 -20.92 12.68 -22.33
CA PRO A 394 -22.02 12.70 -21.36
C PRO A 394 -22.60 11.30 -21.13
N GLY A 395 -22.75 10.92 -19.87
CA GLY A 395 -23.26 9.62 -19.45
C GLY A 395 -22.24 8.47 -19.53
N ARG A 396 -21.00 8.74 -19.95
CA ARG A 396 -19.89 7.79 -19.86
C ARG A 396 -19.14 7.98 -18.55
N ARG A 397 -18.56 6.90 -18.02
CA ARG A 397 -17.70 6.93 -16.84
C ARG A 397 -16.53 5.98 -16.97
N LEU A 398 -15.50 6.22 -16.19
CA LEU A 398 -14.33 5.35 -16.10
C LEU A 398 -14.69 4.09 -15.32
N TRP A 399 -14.25 2.95 -15.84
CA TRP A 399 -14.14 1.70 -15.09
C TRP A 399 -12.75 1.53 -14.49
N GLY A 400 -11.79 2.17 -15.09
CA GLY A 400 -10.40 2.18 -14.70
C GLY A 400 -9.52 2.79 -15.79
N TRP A 401 -8.24 2.88 -15.51
CA TRP A 401 -7.25 3.38 -16.45
C TRP A 401 -5.87 2.76 -16.20
N ASN A 402 -5.02 2.77 -17.23
CA ASN A 402 -3.62 2.34 -17.10
C ASN A 402 -2.74 3.36 -17.84
N ALA A 403 -1.76 3.92 -17.12
CA ALA A 403 -0.83 4.88 -17.70
C ALA A 403 0.60 4.34 -17.65
N ARG A 404 1.30 4.38 -18.79
CA ARG A 404 2.66 3.88 -18.90
C ARG A 404 3.39 4.53 -20.07
N TYR A 405 4.71 4.50 -20.02
CA TYR A 405 5.52 4.78 -21.21
C TYR A 405 5.49 3.61 -22.17
N ASP A 406 5.19 3.89 -23.44
CA ASP A 406 5.10 2.94 -24.55
C ASP A 406 6.30 3.14 -25.47
N GLY A 407 7.29 2.24 -25.41
CA GLY A 407 8.56 2.43 -26.09
C GLY A 407 9.40 3.55 -25.46
N GLY A 408 9.97 4.48 -26.22
CA GLY A 408 10.84 5.57 -25.74
C GLY A 408 10.21 6.46 -24.67
N ALA A 409 9.76 7.65 -25.05
CA ALA A 409 9.17 8.65 -24.15
C ALA A 409 7.68 8.93 -24.44
N SER A 410 7.00 8.12 -25.22
CA SER A 410 5.55 8.26 -25.46
C SER A 410 4.76 7.78 -24.24
N LEU A 411 4.01 8.66 -23.61
CA LEU A 411 3.12 8.32 -22.51
C LEU A 411 1.76 7.91 -23.06
N ARG A 412 1.32 6.72 -22.68
CA ARG A 412 0.03 6.15 -23.08
C ARG A 412 -0.87 6.02 -21.87
N LEU A 413 -2.07 6.59 -21.97
CA LEU A 413 -3.17 6.44 -21.03
C LEU A 413 -4.26 5.61 -21.70
N ASP A 414 -4.46 4.38 -21.24
CA ASP A 414 -5.56 3.52 -21.64
C ASP A 414 -6.73 3.72 -20.68
N LEU A 415 -7.85 4.21 -21.17
CA LEU A 415 -9.09 4.42 -20.41
C LEU A 415 -10.03 3.26 -20.66
N ARG A 416 -10.57 2.68 -19.60
CA ARG A 416 -11.47 1.53 -19.67
C ARG A 416 -12.90 1.95 -19.44
N ARG A 417 -13.80 1.48 -20.31
CA ARG A 417 -15.25 1.64 -20.15
C ARG A 417 -15.82 0.52 -19.26
N PRO A 418 -16.98 0.75 -18.59
CA PRO A 418 -17.68 -0.29 -17.87
C PRO A 418 -17.99 -1.49 -18.78
N PRO A 419 -17.89 -2.73 -18.26
CA PRO A 419 -18.29 -3.92 -19.00
C PRO A 419 -19.81 -3.93 -19.22
N ARG A 420 -20.24 -4.61 -20.29
CA ARG A 420 -21.67 -4.86 -20.51
C ARG A 420 -22.18 -5.88 -19.49
N VAL A 421 -23.28 -5.55 -18.84
CA VAL A 421 -23.83 -6.34 -17.74
C VAL A 421 -25.28 -6.76 -18.03
N ASN A 422 -25.55 -8.04 -17.88
CA ASN A 422 -26.91 -8.58 -17.95
C ASN A 422 -27.64 -8.33 -16.62
N ARG A 423 -28.76 -7.62 -16.63
CA ARG A 423 -29.51 -7.29 -15.41
C ARG A 423 -29.99 -8.50 -14.61
N ARG A 424 -30.26 -9.64 -15.26
CA ARG A 424 -30.70 -10.87 -14.57
C ARG A 424 -29.54 -11.67 -14.00
N ARG A 425 -28.36 -11.57 -14.61
CA ARG A 425 -27.14 -12.26 -14.22
C ARG A 425 -25.95 -11.29 -14.28
N PRO A 426 -25.86 -10.36 -13.31
CA PRO A 426 -24.96 -9.20 -13.42
C PRO A 426 -23.48 -9.56 -13.41
N LEU A 427 -23.09 -10.73 -12.92
CA LEU A 427 -21.71 -11.18 -12.91
C LEU A 427 -21.37 -12.13 -14.06
N GLU A 428 -22.35 -12.51 -14.91
CA GLU A 428 -22.12 -13.46 -16.00
C GLU A 428 -21.03 -12.98 -16.96
N GLY A 429 -20.00 -13.81 -17.13
CA GLY A 429 -18.86 -13.53 -18.01
C GLY A 429 -17.81 -12.57 -17.46
N LEU A 430 -18.07 -11.89 -16.33
CA LEU A 430 -17.08 -11.00 -15.70
C LEU A 430 -15.93 -11.79 -15.07
N LYS A 431 -14.72 -11.34 -15.30
CA LYS A 431 -13.50 -11.86 -14.67
C LYS A 431 -13.26 -11.14 -13.34
N VAL A 432 -13.45 -11.84 -12.25
CA VAL A 432 -13.24 -11.31 -10.90
C VAL A 432 -11.95 -11.87 -10.33
N MET A 433 -10.94 -11.02 -10.14
CA MET A 433 -9.70 -11.41 -9.48
C MET A 433 -9.91 -11.36 -7.97
N LEU A 434 -9.78 -12.51 -7.34
CA LEU A 434 -9.70 -12.66 -5.89
C LEU A 434 -8.23 -12.79 -5.51
N ASP A 435 -7.80 -11.95 -4.58
CA ASP A 435 -6.43 -11.92 -4.08
C ASP A 435 -6.41 -12.34 -2.61
N PRO A 436 -6.25 -13.65 -2.30
CA PRO A 436 -6.03 -14.07 -0.92
C PRO A 436 -4.70 -13.53 -0.43
N GLY A 437 -4.76 -12.56 0.51
CA GLY A 437 -3.60 -11.85 1.04
C GLY A 437 -2.56 -12.78 1.64
N HIS A 438 -1.33 -12.28 1.76
CA HIS A 438 -0.18 -12.99 2.32
C HIS A 438 0.28 -14.22 1.53
N MET A 439 1.31 -14.92 2.04
CA MET A 439 1.96 -16.07 1.41
C MET A 439 2.77 -16.84 2.46
N PRO A 440 3.23 -18.08 2.22
CA PRO A 440 3.96 -18.89 3.20
C PRO A 440 5.16 -18.21 3.87
N SER A 441 5.97 -17.47 3.10
CA SER A 441 7.13 -16.72 3.64
C SER A 441 6.74 -15.46 4.43
N ALA A 442 5.49 -14.98 4.29
CA ALA A 442 4.94 -13.82 4.99
C ALA A 442 3.46 -14.08 5.33
N PRO A 443 3.17 -14.89 6.35
CA PRO A 443 1.84 -15.47 6.59
C PRO A 443 0.78 -14.49 7.10
N GLY A 444 1.15 -13.23 7.38
CA GLY A 444 0.25 -12.25 7.98
C GLY A 444 0.08 -12.44 9.48
N ALA A 445 -1.04 -11.96 10.02
CA ALA A 445 -1.37 -12.13 11.42
C ALA A 445 -1.61 -13.61 11.78
N VAL A 446 -1.38 -13.95 13.05
CA VAL A 446 -1.63 -15.28 13.59
C VAL A 446 -2.61 -15.15 14.75
N GLY A 447 -3.63 -15.96 14.78
CA GLY A 447 -4.62 -15.96 15.85
C GLY A 447 -4.17 -16.71 17.10
N PRO A 448 -4.93 -16.61 18.21
CA PRO A 448 -4.64 -17.31 19.48
C PRO A 448 -4.47 -18.82 19.38
N LEU A 449 -5.20 -19.48 18.49
CA LEU A 449 -5.11 -20.91 18.23
C LEU A 449 -4.05 -21.28 17.19
N GLY A 450 -3.32 -20.30 16.66
CA GLY A 450 -2.28 -20.49 15.66
C GLY A 450 -2.78 -20.48 14.22
N THR A 451 -4.03 -20.09 13.97
CA THR A 451 -4.55 -19.90 12.61
C THR A 451 -3.78 -18.78 11.91
N LYS A 452 -3.25 -19.06 10.74
CA LYS A 452 -2.54 -18.06 9.94
C LYS A 452 -3.52 -17.28 9.06
N GLU A 453 -3.34 -15.99 8.99
CA GLU A 453 -4.17 -15.10 8.15
C GLU A 453 -4.18 -15.56 6.69
N MET A 454 -3.03 -15.94 6.13
CA MET A 454 -2.92 -16.42 4.75
C MET A 454 -3.83 -17.61 4.43
N ASP A 455 -4.08 -18.50 5.40
CA ASP A 455 -4.91 -19.69 5.23
C ASP A 455 -6.40 -19.30 5.30
N ALA A 456 -6.76 -18.41 6.23
CA ALA A 456 -8.12 -17.87 6.34
C ALA A 456 -8.50 -17.08 5.07
N ASN A 457 -7.61 -16.22 4.58
CA ASN A 457 -7.78 -15.44 3.35
C ASN A 457 -8.01 -16.36 2.14
N TYR A 458 -7.21 -17.42 2.02
CA TYR A 458 -7.33 -18.37 0.92
C TYR A 458 -8.67 -19.12 0.98
N ALA A 459 -9.07 -19.59 2.14
CA ALA A 459 -10.33 -20.30 2.31
C ALA A 459 -11.58 -19.44 2.02
N ILE A 460 -11.54 -18.14 2.39
CA ILE A 460 -12.60 -17.17 2.02
C ILE A 460 -12.62 -16.96 0.50
N ALA A 461 -11.44 -16.82 -0.13
CA ALA A 461 -11.34 -16.66 -1.57
C ALA A 461 -11.88 -17.87 -2.35
N GLU A 462 -11.61 -19.09 -1.89
CA GLU A 462 -12.15 -20.30 -2.50
C GLU A 462 -13.69 -20.36 -2.39
N ALA A 463 -14.24 -20.06 -1.22
CA ALA A 463 -15.69 -20.00 -1.02
C ALA A 463 -16.34 -18.94 -1.94
N ALA A 464 -15.72 -17.76 -2.06
CA ALA A 464 -16.19 -16.72 -2.96
C ALA A 464 -16.08 -17.14 -4.44
N ALA A 465 -14.97 -17.78 -4.83
CA ALA A 465 -14.78 -18.25 -6.20
C ALA A 465 -15.85 -19.29 -6.61
N GLU A 466 -16.24 -20.19 -5.72
CA GLU A 466 -17.29 -21.17 -5.99
C GLU A 466 -18.66 -20.47 -6.20
N LEU A 467 -19.00 -19.50 -5.35
CA LEU A 467 -20.23 -18.71 -5.53
C LEU A 467 -20.23 -17.90 -6.82
N LEU A 468 -19.08 -17.28 -7.16
CA LEU A 468 -18.93 -16.53 -8.41
C LEU A 468 -19.14 -17.42 -9.64
N ARG A 469 -18.64 -18.66 -9.66
CA ARG A 469 -18.88 -19.63 -10.74
C ARG A 469 -20.38 -19.95 -10.88
N ARG A 470 -21.09 -20.12 -9.78
CA ARG A 470 -22.56 -20.34 -9.78
C ARG A 470 -23.32 -19.16 -10.36
N GLU A 471 -22.84 -17.94 -10.12
CA GLU A 471 -23.39 -16.71 -10.72
C GLU A 471 -22.96 -16.50 -12.18
N GLY A 472 -22.15 -17.39 -12.75
CA GLY A 472 -21.67 -17.34 -14.13
C GLY A 472 -20.46 -16.42 -14.34
N ALA A 473 -19.84 -15.92 -13.28
CA ALA A 473 -18.59 -15.19 -13.36
C ALA A 473 -17.39 -16.13 -13.61
N LEU A 474 -16.26 -15.53 -13.95
CA LEU A 474 -14.98 -16.18 -14.19
C LEU A 474 -14.01 -15.77 -13.07
N PRO A 475 -14.01 -16.45 -11.91
CA PRO A 475 -13.10 -16.12 -10.83
C PRO A 475 -11.66 -16.47 -11.21
N LEU A 476 -10.76 -15.55 -10.90
CA LEU A 476 -9.32 -15.66 -11.02
C LEU A 476 -8.71 -15.54 -9.62
N LEU A 477 -7.74 -16.35 -9.26
CA LEU A 477 -7.02 -16.22 -8.00
C LEU A 477 -5.58 -15.80 -8.25
N THR A 478 -5.04 -14.92 -7.41
CA THR A 478 -3.61 -14.54 -7.46
C THR A 478 -2.74 -15.68 -6.96
N ARG A 479 -3.18 -16.44 -5.95
CA ARG A 479 -2.59 -17.72 -5.51
C ARG A 479 -3.55 -18.86 -5.85
N GLY A 480 -3.05 -19.88 -6.53
CA GLY A 480 -3.83 -21.08 -6.87
C GLY A 480 -3.87 -22.12 -5.76
N THR A 481 -2.93 -22.04 -4.80
CA THR A 481 -2.81 -22.93 -3.63
C THR A 481 -2.39 -22.15 -2.38
N THR A 482 -2.49 -22.81 -1.22
CA THR A 482 -1.98 -22.24 0.05
C THR A 482 -0.46 -22.16 0.10
N THR A 483 0.24 -22.89 -0.76
CA THR A 483 1.72 -22.94 -0.80
C THR A 483 2.36 -22.01 -1.84
N ASP A 484 1.56 -21.34 -2.66
CA ASP A 484 2.08 -20.42 -3.68
C ASP A 484 2.69 -19.16 -3.06
N GLU A 485 3.89 -18.82 -3.51
CA GLU A 485 4.59 -17.58 -3.18
C GLU A 485 4.29 -16.53 -4.26
N VAL A 486 3.49 -15.53 -3.92
CA VAL A 486 3.15 -14.42 -4.83
C VAL A 486 3.50 -13.10 -4.15
N SER A 487 4.48 -12.42 -4.73
CA SER A 487 4.94 -11.13 -4.21
C SER A 487 3.83 -10.08 -4.25
N LEU A 488 3.92 -9.11 -3.35
CA LEU A 488 2.92 -8.03 -3.24
C LEU A 488 2.74 -7.28 -4.57
N VAL A 489 3.82 -7.05 -5.32
CA VAL A 489 3.78 -6.31 -6.60
C VAL A 489 3.23 -7.14 -7.78
N ASP A 490 3.30 -8.47 -7.70
CA ASP A 490 2.78 -9.34 -8.76
C ASP A 490 1.26 -9.51 -8.69
N ARG A 491 0.64 -9.29 -7.53
CA ARG A 491 -0.81 -9.43 -7.33
C ARG A 491 -1.63 -8.52 -8.26
N PRO A 492 -1.44 -7.18 -8.24
CA PRO A 492 -2.15 -6.30 -9.17
C PRO A 492 -1.72 -6.51 -10.63
N ARG A 493 -0.46 -6.92 -10.89
CA ARG A 493 0.00 -7.23 -12.24
C ARG A 493 -0.76 -8.40 -12.85
N GLN A 494 -0.98 -9.49 -12.09
CA GLN A 494 -1.79 -10.62 -12.55
C GLN A 494 -3.20 -10.21 -12.97
N ALA A 495 -3.82 -9.24 -12.29
CA ALA A 495 -5.15 -8.75 -12.66
C ALA A 495 -5.13 -8.08 -14.04
N VAL A 496 -4.10 -7.26 -14.32
CA VAL A 496 -3.92 -6.62 -15.64
C VAL A 496 -3.64 -7.66 -16.72
N ASP A 497 -2.68 -8.55 -16.50
CA ASP A 497 -2.21 -9.53 -17.48
C ASP A 497 -3.29 -10.54 -17.85
N ARG A 498 -4.15 -10.93 -16.89
CA ARG A 498 -5.25 -11.87 -17.10
C ARG A 498 -6.56 -11.19 -17.48
N GLY A 499 -6.56 -9.86 -17.59
CA GLY A 499 -7.69 -9.04 -18.05
C GLY A 499 -8.87 -9.10 -17.09
N ALA A 500 -8.62 -8.99 -15.79
CA ALA A 500 -9.67 -8.92 -14.78
C ALA A 500 -10.59 -7.72 -15.00
N ASP A 501 -11.85 -7.84 -14.59
CA ASP A 501 -12.84 -6.74 -14.60
C ASP A 501 -12.95 -6.06 -13.23
N MET A 502 -12.64 -6.76 -12.15
CA MET A 502 -12.59 -6.29 -10.77
C MET A 502 -11.47 -7.00 -10.03
N PHE A 503 -10.94 -6.34 -9.00
CA PHE A 503 -9.90 -6.90 -8.13
C PHE A 503 -10.31 -6.75 -6.67
N ILE A 504 -10.32 -7.85 -5.92
CA ILE A 504 -10.70 -7.90 -4.51
C ILE A 504 -9.60 -8.60 -3.73
N SER A 505 -8.86 -7.85 -2.93
CA SER A 505 -7.91 -8.40 -1.96
C SER A 505 -8.62 -8.76 -0.67
N LEU A 506 -8.40 -9.96 -0.18
CA LEU A 506 -9.05 -10.51 1.01
C LEU A 506 -8.03 -10.70 2.12
N HIS A 507 -8.28 -10.09 3.25
CA HIS A 507 -7.43 -10.03 4.43
C HIS A 507 -8.23 -10.25 5.71
N ASN A 508 -7.53 -10.43 6.82
CA ASN A 508 -8.08 -10.41 8.17
C ASN A 508 -7.14 -9.61 9.08
N ASN A 509 -7.70 -8.67 9.79
CA ASN A 509 -7.01 -7.59 10.45
C ASN A 509 -6.15 -8.06 11.64
N GLY A 510 -5.10 -7.30 11.94
CA GLY A 510 -4.32 -7.34 13.16
C GLY A 510 -4.38 -6.00 13.89
N LEU A 511 -3.72 -5.89 15.03
CA LEU A 511 -3.54 -4.63 15.74
C LEU A 511 -2.05 -4.32 15.91
N PRO A 512 -1.66 -3.05 15.80
CA PRO A 512 -0.31 -2.63 16.18
C PRO A 512 -0.08 -2.82 17.69
N ASP A 513 1.17 -3.12 18.05
CA ASP A 513 1.60 -3.20 19.45
C ASP A 513 1.22 -1.96 20.24
N GLY A 514 0.91 -2.13 21.52
CA GLY A 514 0.47 -1.05 22.40
C GLY A 514 -0.94 -0.52 22.08
N THR A 515 -1.71 -1.20 21.23
CA THR A 515 -3.09 -0.82 20.93
C THR A 515 -4.06 -1.67 21.74
N ASN A 516 -4.90 -1.03 22.56
CA ASN A 516 -5.91 -1.76 23.32
C ASN A 516 -6.97 -2.40 22.40
N PRO A 517 -7.04 -3.75 22.36
CA PRO A 517 -8.00 -4.45 21.50
C PRO A 517 -9.46 -4.23 21.90
N PHE A 518 -9.70 -3.87 23.15
CA PHE A 518 -11.03 -3.70 23.75
C PHE A 518 -11.52 -2.25 23.76
N SER A 519 -10.75 -1.30 23.22
CA SER A 519 -11.09 0.14 23.23
C SER A 519 -12.34 0.49 22.42
N LYS A 520 -12.69 -0.34 21.44
CA LYS A 520 -13.90 -0.25 20.61
C LYS A 520 -14.26 -1.62 20.04
N PRO A 521 -15.49 -1.85 19.59
CA PRO A 521 -15.82 -3.04 18.81
C PRO A 521 -14.92 -3.16 17.57
N ARG A 522 -14.45 -4.37 17.28
CA ARG A 522 -13.56 -4.70 16.17
C ARG A 522 -14.24 -5.63 15.20
N GLY A 523 -14.06 -5.40 13.89
CA GLY A 523 -14.69 -6.24 12.89
C GLY A 523 -14.20 -5.98 11.48
N PHE A 524 -15.10 -5.90 10.51
CA PHE A 524 -14.72 -5.75 9.11
C PHE A 524 -14.47 -4.29 8.71
N THR A 525 -13.57 -4.10 7.74
CA THR A 525 -13.28 -2.83 7.09
C THR A 525 -13.14 -3.05 5.59
N VAL A 526 -13.60 -2.11 4.78
CA VAL A 526 -13.36 -2.10 3.34
C VAL A 526 -12.49 -0.91 2.97
N PHE A 527 -11.40 -1.15 2.23
CA PHE A 527 -10.47 -0.12 1.78
C PHE A 527 -10.54 0.08 0.27
N TYR A 528 -10.47 1.33 -0.17
CA TYR A 528 -10.34 1.73 -1.56
C TYR A 528 -9.30 2.84 -1.72
N TYR A 529 -8.81 3.06 -2.94
CA TYR A 529 -7.88 4.16 -3.24
C TYR A 529 -8.40 5.08 -4.34
N HIS A 530 -8.71 4.56 -5.52
CA HIS A 530 -9.16 5.38 -6.66
C HIS A 530 -10.66 5.74 -6.58
N PRO A 531 -11.07 6.93 -7.10
CA PRO A 531 -12.49 7.32 -7.17
C PRO A 531 -13.38 6.28 -7.87
N HIS A 532 -12.91 5.67 -8.98
CA HIS A 532 -13.68 4.63 -9.68
C HIS A 532 -13.86 3.33 -8.86
N SER A 533 -13.07 3.12 -7.81
CA SER A 533 -13.19 1.97 -6.89
C SER A 533 -14.17 2.23 -5.75
N LEU A 534 -14.51 3.49 -5.45
CA LEU A 534 -15.36 3.86 -4.32
C LEU A 534 -16.75 3.21 -4.39
N ALA A 535 -17.36 3.15 -5.58
CA ALA A 535 -18.68 2.53 -5.76
C ALA A 535 -18.64 1.02 -5.47
N LEU A 536 -17.56 0.33 -5.88
CA LEU A 536 -17.33 -1.07 -5.53
C LEU A 536 -17.16 -1.23 -4.02
N GLY A 537 -16.34 -0.36 -3.40
CA GLY A 537 -16.13 -0.36 -1.94
C GLY A 537 -17.45 -0.19 -1.18
N ARG A 538 -18.29 0.76 -1.56
CA ARG A 538 -19.61 0.98 -0.94
C ARG A 538 -20.52 -0.22 -1.09
N ALA A 539 -20.65 -0.77 -2.29
CA ALA A 539 -21.55 -1.89 -2.54
C ALA A 539 -21.14 -3.14 -1.72
N VAL A 540 -19.83 -3.40 -1.56
CA VAL A 540 -19.32 -4.50 -0.73
C VAL A 540 -19.51 -4.18 0.75
N HIS A 541 -19.15 -2.98 1.20
CA HIS A 541 -19.35 -2.54 2.59
C HIS A 541 -20.80 -2.68 3.02
N ASP A 542 -21.76 -2.16 2.22
CA ASP A 542 -23.18 -2.20 2.54
C ASP A 542 -23.73 -3.63 2.61
N ALA A 543 -23.19 -4.54 1.76
CA ALA A 543 -23.55 -5.95 1.81
C ALA A 543 -23.02 -6.64 3.08
N TYR A 544 -21.81 -6.33 3.51
CA TYR A 544 -21.23 -6.81 4.77
C TYR A 544 -21.96 -6.26 5.99
N ALA A 545 -22.23 -4.96 6.02
CA ALA A 545 -22.99 -4.31 7.09
C ALA A 545 -24.40 -4.92 7.23
N LYS A 546 -25.07 -5.19 6.11
CA LYS A 546 -26.37 -5.86 6.08
C LYS A 546 -26.30 -7.30 6.59
N ALA A 547 -25.21 -8.01 6.32
CA ALA A 547 -25.01 -9.38 6.81
C ALA A 547 -24.74 -9.43 8.32
N ALA A 548 -24.25 -8.33 8.92
CA ALA A 548 -24.01 -8.13 10.35
C ALA A 548 -23.27 -9.31 11.02
N LEU A 549 -22.25 -9.84 10.35
CA LEU A 549 -21.53 -11.04 10.80
C LEU A 549 -20.52 -10.71 11.91
N VAL A 550 -19.90 -9.56 11.84
CA VAL A 550 -18.98 -8.96 12.81
C VAL A 550 -19.23 -7.44 12.86
N PRO A 551 -18.74 -6.70 13.86
CA PRO A 551 -18.89 -5.25 13.93
C PRO A 551 -18.36 -4.55 12.67
N ASP A 552 -18.96 -3.40 12.34
CA ASP A 552 -18.62 -2.57 11.19
C ASP A 552 -17.61 -1.48 11.60
N GLU A 553 -16.42 -1.48 11.02
CA GLU A 553 -15.41 -0.42 11.19
C GLU A 553 -15.33 0.54 9.99
N GLY A 554 -16.21 0.39 9.01
CA GLY A 554 -16.46 1.34 7.95
C GLY A 554 -15.76 1.09 6.63
N LEU A 555 -16.03 2.02 5.70
CA LEU A 555 -15.37 2.14 4.41
C LEU A 555 -14.31 3.25 4.50
N GLN A 556 -13.06 2.94 4.18
CA GLN A 556 -11.93 3.84 4.38
C GLN A 556 -11.14 4.01 3.08
N TRP A 557 -10.60 5.22 2.89
CA TRP A 557 -9.59 5.46 1.89
C TRP A 557 -8.21 5.13 2.47
N ASP A 558 -7.42 4.31 1.76
CA ASP A 558 -6.04 4.02 2.17
C ASP A 558 -5.14 3.77 0.96
N ASN A 559 -3.87 4.13 1.13
CA ASN A 559 -2.83 4.03 0.10
C ASN A 559 -2.17 2.64 0.08
N LEU A 560 -2.98 1.59 0.05
CA LEU A 560 -2.53 0.21 -0.04
C LEU A 560 -2.17 -0.15 -1.49
N LEU A 561 -1.04 -0.87 -1.70
CA LEU A 561 -0.54 -1.18 -3.04
C LEU A 561 -1.58 -1.89 -3.90
N VAL A 562 -2.30 -2.86 -3.36
CA VAL A 562 -3.32 -3.61 -4.09
C VAL A 562 -4.57 -2.77 -4.40
N ALA A 563 -4.95 -1.85 -3.50
CA ALA A 563 -6.06 -0.92 -3.72
C ALA A 563 -5.72 0.18 -4.74
N ARG A 564 -4.43 0.48 -4.96
CA ARG A 564 -3.94 1.43 -5.98
C ARG A 564 -4.00 0.91 -7.41
N LEU A 565 -4.42 -0.34 -7.64
CA LEU A 565 -4.61 -0.84 -9.00
C LEU A 565 -5.64 0.03 -9.73
N SER A 566 -5.16 0.82 -10.69
CA SER A 566 -5.99 1.77 -11.44
C SER A 566 -6.69 1.15 -12.66
N ALA A 567 -6.23 0.00 -13.14
CA ALA A 567 -6.72 -0.61 -14.38
C ALA A 567 -8.18 -1.11 -14.29
N VAL A 568 -8.65 -1.40 -13.08
CA VAL A 568 -10.00 -1.88 -12.76
C VAL A 568 -10.41 -1.41 -11.37
N PRO A 569 -11.70 -1.41 -11.04
CA PRO A 569 -12.15 -1.21 -9.66
C PRO A 569 -11.48 -2.22 -8.73
N SER A 570 -10.84 -1.70 -7.68
CA SER A 570 -9.98 -2.46 -6.78
C SER A 570 -10.23 -2.07 -5.33
N ILE A 571 -10.44 -3.08 -4.48
CA ILE A 571 -10.64 -2.92 -3.02
C ILE A 571 -9.84 -3.94 -2.25
N LEU A 572 -9.62 -3.63 -0.96
CA LEU A 572 -9.17 -4.60 0.02
C LEU A 572 -10.24 -4.73 1.11
N VAL A 573 -10.55 -5.95 1.51
CA VAL A 573 -11.52 -6.27 2.56
C VAL A 573 -10.79 -6.95 3.71
N GLU A 574 -10.82 -6.30 4.88
CA GLU A 574 -10.48 -6.91 6.15
C GLU A 574 -11.75 -7.55 6.72
N ASN A 575 -11.83 -8.88 6.73
CA ASN A 575 -13.09 -9.58 7.05
C ASN A 575 -13.37 -9.65 8.55
N ALA A 576 -12.33 -9.82 9.38
CA ALA A 576 -12.40 -9.96 10.83
C ALA A 576 -11.00 -9.72 11.44
N TYR A 577 -10.87 -9.80 12.76
CA TYR A 577 -9.58 -9.71 13.46
C TYR A 577 -9.05 -11.09 13.84
N MET A 578 -7.80 -11.38 13.44
CA MET A 578 -7.13 -12.65 13.76
C MET A 578 -6.88 -12.83 15.26
N ILE A 579 -6.55 -11.73 15.98
CA ILE A 579 -6.14 -11.79 17.38
C ILE A 579 -7.30 -11.96 18.37
N LEU A 580 -8.56 -11.76 17.93
CA LEU A 580 -9.75 -11.92 18.76
C LEU A 580 -10.17 -13.40 18.76
N PRO A 581 -10.14 -14.10 19.92
CA PRO A 581 -10.43 -15.55 19.96
C PRO A 581 -11.78 -15.92 19.35
N GLU A 582 -12.82 -15.12 19.60
CA GLU A 582 -14.15 -15.33 19.05
C GLU A 582 -14.20 -15.15 17.53
N GLN A 583 -13.40 -14.24 16.96
CA GLN A 583 -13.38 -14.03 15.51
C GLN A 583 -12.47 -15.02 14.79
N GLU A 584 -11.35 -15.41 15.41
CA GLU A 584 -10.55 -16.53 14.90
C GLU A 584 -11.38 -17.83 14.86
N ALA A 585 -12.14 -18.12 15.92
CA ALA A 585 -13.04 -19.26 15.96
C ALA A 585 -14.06 -19.23 14.81
N LEU A 586 -14.69 -18.07 14.57
CA LEU A 586 -15.58 -17.88 13.43
C LEU A 586 -14.87 -18.11 12.08
N LEU A 587 -13.67 -17.55 11.89
CA LEU A 587 -12.89 -17.74 10.66
C LEU A 587 -12.53 -19.20 10.41
N ASN A 588 -12.37 -20.00 11.46
CA ASN A 588 -12.16 -21.45 11.37
C ASN A 588 -13.42 -22.23 10.97
N GLU A 589 -14.62 -21.67 11.14
CA GLU A 589 -15.88 -22.29 10.74
C GLU A 589 -16.16 -22.16 9.24
N PRO A 590 -16.31 -23.24 8.46
CA PRO A 590 -16.65 -23.17 7.04
C PRO A 590 -17.92 -22.37 6.76
N ALA A 591 -18.95 -22.52 7.59
CA ALA A 591 -20.23 -21.82 7.46
C ALA A 591 -20.09 -20.29 7.59
N PHE A 592 -19.17 -19.80 8.42
CA PHE A 592 -18.90 -18.36 8.55
C PHE A 592 -18.21 -17.82 7.29
N ARG A 593 -17.18 -18.51 6.78
CA ARG A 593 -16.51 -18.15 5.52
C ARG A 593 -17.45 -18.12 4.33
N GLU A 594 -18.40 -19.07 4.28
CA GLU A 594 -19.46 -19.08 3.25
C GLU A 594 -20.36 -17.85 3.37
N LYS A 595 -20.75 -17.43 4.59
CA LYS A 595 -21.53 -16.20 4.80
C LYS A 595 -20.77 -14.94 4.35
N LEU A 596 -19.46 -14.85 4.65
CA LEU A 596 -18.61 -13.77 4.15
C LEU A 596 -18.57 -13.75 2.61
N ALA A 597 -18.39 -14.90 1.99
CA ALA A 597 -18.40 -15.04 0.55
C ALA A 597 -19.75 -14.66 -0.08
N VAL A 598 -20.87 -15.01 0.55
CA VAL A 598 -22.23 -14.60 0.11
C VAL A 598 -22.38 -13.08 0.18
N ALA A 599 -21.93 -12.44 1.28
CA ALA A 599 -21.96 -10.98 1.42
C ALA A 599 -21.10 -10.30 0.35
N LEU A 600 -19.87 -10.79 0.12
CA LEU A 600 -18.99 -10.30 -0.93
C LEU A 600 -19.66 -10.37 -2.31
N VAL A 601 -20.13 -11.54 -2.70
CA VAL A 601 -20.76 -11.75 -4.02
C VAL A 601 -22.01 -10.90 -4.19
N ALA A 602 -22.80 -10.69 -3.13
CA ALA A 602 -23.94 -9.78 -3.15
C ALA A 602 -23.51 -8.33 -3.43
N GLY A 603 -22.45 -7.85 -2.78
CA GLY A 603 -21.86 -6.54 -3.03
C GLY A 603 -21.37 -6.38 -4.48
N LEU A 604 -20.68 -7.40 -5.03
CA LEU A 604 -20.21 -7.40 -6.42
C LEU A 604 -21.37 -7.35 -7.41
N LYS A 605 -22.46 -8.08 -7.14
CA LYS A 605 -23.68 -8.04 -7.98
C LYS A 605 -24.31 -6.65 -7.98
N ASN A 606 -24.44 -6.02 -6.82
CA ASN A 606 -25.00 -4.67 -6.68
C ASN A 606 -24.13 -3.66 -7.43
N PHE A 607 -22.81 -3.71 -7.26
CA PHE A 607 -21.89 -2.85 -7.99
C PHE A 607 -21.98 -3.04 -9.50
N ALA A 608 -22.01 -4.27 -10.00
CA ALA A 608 -22.10 -4.56 -11.42
C ALA A 608 -23.40 -4.01 -12.03
N LEU A 609 -24.52 -4.08 -11.31
CA LEU A 609 -25.82 -3.52 -11.73
C LEU A 609 -25.82 -1.99 -11.77
N GLU A 610 -25.17 -1.34 -10.81
CA GLU A 610 -25.10 0.12 -10.69
C GLU A 610 -24.11 0.73 -11.66
N ALA A 611 -22.92 0.15 -11.74
CA ALA A 611 -21.77 0.72 -12.43
C ALA A 611 -21.53 0.17 -13.83
N GLY A 612 -22.01 -1.03 -14.13
CA GLY A 612 -21.89 -1.64 -15.45
C GLY A 612 -22.75 -0.96 -16.52
N ASP A 613 -22.36 -1.14 -17.78
CA ASP A 613 -23.18 -0.71 -18.94
C ASP A 613 -24.30 -1.73 -19.13
N THR A 614 -25.46 -1.41 -18.53
CA THR A 614 -26.63 -2.31 -18.63
C THR A 614 -27.28 -2.19 -20.00
N GLU A 615 -27.53 -3.32 -20.65
CA GLU A 615 -28.32 -3.33 -21.89
C GLU A 615 -29.62 -2.57 -21.70
N LYS A 616 -29.83 -1.50 -22.50
CA LYS A 616 -31.12 -0.86 -22.58
C LYS A 616 -32.12 -1.89 -23.10
N LYS A 617 -33.26 -2.03 -22.41
CA LYS A 617 -34.36 -2.82 -22.94
C LYS A 617 -34.67 -2.35 -24.37
N PRO A 618 -34.77 -3.26 -25.36
CA PRO A 618 -35.17 -2.90 -26.71
C PRO A 618 -36.57 -2.26 -26.73
#